data_555626e08feec5d55759b220673782d8
#
_entry.id   555626e08feec5d55759b220673782d8
#
_cell.length_a   1.000
_cell.length_b   1.000
_cell.length_c   1.000
_cell.angle_alpha   90.00
_cell.angle_beta   90.00
_cell.angle_gamma   90.00
#
_symmetry.space_group_name_H-M   'P 1'
#
loop_
_entity.id
_entity.type
_entity.pdbx_description
1 polymer ?
#
loop_
_entity_poly.entity_id
_entity_poly.type
_entity_poly.pdbx_seq_one_letter_code
_entity_poly.pdbx_strand_id
1 'polypeptide(L)'
;MMPVLRFAFFGAVALGLSACASGGGSSGVGMSNRDLASVEPSREIGGGPLTPQALLGVAPEALSARLGEPAFKRAEPQAQVWQYGGEGCSLFIYFYKTDAGALASSFVDARKTLGGPADPAACLAEVVAKKSPPVS
;
A
#
# COMPACT_ATOMS: atom_id res chain seq x y z
N MET A 1 51.47 10.22 -6.56
CA MET A 1 51.96 10.90 -5.35
C MET A 1 50.97 11.95 -4.97
N MET A 2 50.07 11.65 -4.04
CA MET A 2 49.26 12.68 -3.34
C MET A 2 48.81 12.11 -2.01
N PRO A 3 48.90 12.90 -0.93
CA PRO A 3 48.94 12.38 0.44
C PRO A 3 47.55 12.18 1.04
N VAL A 4 47.50 11.16 1.85
CA VAL A 4 46.44 10.80 2.79
C VAL A 4 46.27 11.89 3.84
N LEU A 5 45.05 12.42 3.98
CA LEU A 5 44.73 13.27 5.12
C LEU A 5 43.82 12.48 6.09
N ARG A 6 44.46 12.00 7.16
CA ARG A 6 43.81 11.40 8.33
C ARG A 6 43.27 12.54 9.19
N PHE A 7 42.00 12.59 9.44
CA PHE A 7 41.42 13.31 10.57
C PHE A 7 40.86 12.31 11.58
N ALA A 8 41.61 12.16 12.64
CA ALA A 8 41.15 11.60 13.89
C ALA A 8 40.45 12.70 14.69
N PHE A 9 39.18 12.48 15.04
CA PHE A 9 38.53 13.26 16.09
C PHE A 9 38.03 12.31 17.17
N PHE A 10 38.75 12.33 18.27
CA PHE A 10 38.35 11.87 19.59
C PHE A 10 37.31 12.86 20.15
N GLY A 11 36.23 12.39 20.65
CA GLY A 11 35.29 13.19 21.42
C GLY A 11 34.46 12.26 22.30
N ALA A 12 34.86 12.15 23.54
CA ALA A 12 34.23 11.38 24.60
C ALA A 12 33.12 12.19 25.31
N VAL A 13 32.28 11.47 26.08
CA VAL A 13 31.47 11.89 27.25
C VAL A 13 30.11 12.52 26.91
N ALA A 14 28.97 11.97 27.39
CA ALA A 14 28.52 11.92 28.77
C ALA A 14 27.31 10.99 28.97
N LEU A 15 27.34 10.32 30.10
CA LEU A 15 26.20 9.61 30.70
C LEU A 15 25.09 10.59 31.10
N GLY A 16 23.84 10.22 30.76
CA GLY A 16 22.65 10.84 31.27
C GLY A 16 21.63 9.78 31.65
N LEU A 17 21.72 9.20 32.85
CA LEU A 17 20.65 8.49 33.49
C LEU A 17 19.56 9.50 33.88
N SER A 18 18.36 9.35 33.33
CA SER A 18 17.15 9.94 33.91
C SER A 18 16.10 8.86 34.03
N ALA A 19 16.08 8.25 35.20
CA ALA A 19 14.96 7.47 35.69
C ALA A 19 13.87 8.44 36.11
N CYS A 20 12.68 8.34 35.53
CA CYS A 20 11.45 8.80 36.13
C CYS A 20 10.50 7.62 36.26
N ALA A 21 10.51 7.03 37.44
CA ALA A 21 9.44 6.20 37.97
C ALA A 21 8.42 7.10 38.62
N SER A 22 7.16 6.90 38.32
CA SER A 22 5.94 7.17 39.10
C SER A 22 4.77 6.98 38.15
N GLY A 23 3.79 6.22 38.39
CA GLY A 23 3.13 5.60 39.50
C GLY A 23 1.76 5.22 39.05
N GLY A 24 1.34 4.05 39.44
CA GLY A 24 0.00 3.72 39.92
C GLY A 24 -1.17 3.75 38.94
N GLY A 25 -1.80 2.59 38.78
CA GLY A 25 -3.13 2.47 38.22
C GLY A 25 -3.41 1.06 37.77
N SER A 26 -3.67 0.17 38.71
CA SER A 26 -4.23 -1.16 38.47
C SER A 26 -5.60 -1.06 37.83
N SER A 27 -5.77 -1.70 36.66
CA SER A 27 -7.03 -2.37 36.34
C SER A 27 -6.68 -3.45 35.33
N GLY A 28 -6.68 -4.68 35.80
CA GLY A 28 -6.44 -5.85 35.00
C GLY A 28 -7.56 -6.05 34.00
N VAL A 29 -7.21 -5.98 32.74
CA VAL A 29 -7.90 -6.66 31.68
C VAL A 29 -6.85 -7.55 31.05
N GLY A 30 -7.03 -8.85 31.26
CA GLY A 30 -6.16 -9.86 30.72
C GLY A 30 -6.21 -9.83 29.20
N MET A 31 -5.31 -9.08 28.59
CA MET A 31 -5.03 -9.23 27.18
C MET A 31 -4.12 -10.42 26.98
N SER A 32 -4.71 -11.48 26.48
CA SER A 32 -3.97 -12.64 26.00
C SER A 32 -2.95 -12.19 24.98
N ASN A 33 -1.68 -12.57 25.18
CA ASN A 33 -0.56 -12.36 24.26
C ASN A 33 -0.73 -13.01 22.87
N ARG A 34 -1.96 -13.29 22.46
CA ARG A 34 -2.29 -13.81 21.13
C ARG A 34 -2.67 -12.74 20.12
N ASP A 35 -2.91 -11.49 20.56
CA ASP A 35 -3.37 -10.42 19.67
C ASP A 35 -2.25 -9.52 19.13
N LEU A 36 -0.98 -9.81 19.44
CA LEU A 36 0.17 -9.05 18.93
C LEU A 36 0.84 -9.68 17.70
N ALA A 37 0.34 -10.81 17.25
CA ALA A 37 0.87 -11.46 16.04
C ALA A 37 -0.22 -11.40 14.97
N SER A 38 -0.20 -10.38 14.15
CA SER A 38 -0.87 -10.24 12.85
C SER A 38 -1.70 -8.97 12.73
N VAL A 39 -1.11 -7.81 12.98
CA VAL A 39 -1.56 -6.62 12.27
C VAL A 39 -0.71 -6.52 11.01
N GLU A 40 -0.98 -7.39 10.05
CA GLU A 40 -0.66 -7.07 8.69
C GLU A 40 -1.52 -5.86 8.30
N PRO A 41 -0.93 -4.81 7.70
CA PRO A 41 -1.70 -3.71 7.16
C PRO A 41 -2.35 -4.14 5.84
N SER A 42 -3.21 -5.13 5.89
CA SER A 42 -4.18 -5.38 4.85
C SER A 42 -5.27 -4.35 5.04
N ARG A 43 -5.07 -3.18 4.43
CA ARG A 43 -6.12 -2.18 4.37
C ARG A 43 -7.28 -2.80 3.61
N GLU A 44 -8.29 -3.26 4.35
CA GLU A 44 -9.55 -3.64 3.73
C GLU A 44 -10.16 -2.39 3.10
N ILE A 45 -10.46 -2.48 1.81
CA ILE A 45 -11.21 -1.42 1.14
C ILE A 45 -12.59 -1.42 1.76
N GLY A 46 -12.89 -0.45 2.62
CA GLY A 46 -14.21 -0.27 3.22
C GLY A 46 -15.32 -0.20 2.16
N GLY A 47 -16.57 -0.47 2.53
CA GLY A 47 -17.72 -0.48 1.61
C GLY A 47 -18.10 0.88 0.97
N GLY A 48 -17.26 1.90 1.10
CA GLY A 48 -17.45 3.22 0.51
C GLY A 48 -17.18 3.29 -1.00
N PRO A 49 -17.38 4.48 -1.60
CA PRO A 49 -17.10 4.69 -3.01
C PRO A 49 -15.63 4.43 -3.33
N LEU A 50 -15.36 3.75 -4.44
CA LEU A 50 -14.02 3.48 -4.90
C LEU A 50 -13.43 4.74 -5.53
N THR A 51 -12.34 5.20 -4.97
CA THR A 51 -11.51 6.29 -5.51
C THR A 51 -10.09 5.78 -5.74
N PRO A 52 -9.29 6.39 -6.61
CA PRO A 52 -7.89 6.00 -6.78
C PRO A 52 -7.10 6.00 -5.47
N GLN A 53 -7.39 6.95 -4.57
CA GLN A 53 -6.75 7.03 -3.25
C GLN A 53 -7.16 5.88 -2.33
N ALA A 54 -8.42 5.43 -2.42
CA ALA A 54 -8.91 4.29 -1.64
C ALA A 54 -8.27 2.95 -2.08
N LEU A 55 -7.74 2.91 -3.30
CA LEU A 55 -7.03 1.73 -3.81
C LEU A 55 -5.59 1.64 -3.31
N LEU A 56 -5.00 2.71 -2.75
CA LEU A 56 -3.61 2.72 -2.29
C LEU A 56 -3.43 2.00 -0.96
N GLY A 57 -2.34 1.26 -0.82
CA GLY A 57 -2.00 0.49 0.38
C GLY A 57 -2.82 -0.79 0.53
N VAL A 58 -3.49 -1.25 -0.51
CA VAL A 58 -4.40 -2.39 -0.49
C VAL A 58 -3.71 -3.63 -1.05
N ALA A 59 -3.94 -4.78 -0.41
CA ALA A 59 -3.43 -6.06 -0.89
C ALA A 59 -4.13 -6.49 -2.20
N PRO A 60 -3.43 -7.24 -3.08
CA PRO A 60 -4.00 -7.71 -4.34
C PRO A 60 -5.32 -8.46 -4.18
N GLU A 61 -5.44 -9.29 -3.16
CA GLU A 61 -6.63 -10.11 -2.88
C GLU A 61 -7.85 -9.24 -2.55
N ALA A 62 -7.66 -8.20 -1.77
CA ALA A 62 -8.73 -7.26 -1.42
C ALA A 62 -9.16 -6.42 -2.64
N LEU A 63 -8.21 -6.09 -3.53
CA LEU A 63 -8.52 -5.41 -4.78
C LEU A 63 -9.29 -6.30 -5.75
N SER A 64 -8.89 -7.57 -5.93
CA SER A 64 -9.62 -8.48 -6.80
C SER A 64 -11.03 -8.80 -6.28
N ALA A 65 -11.23 -8.82 -4.98
CA ALA A 65 -12.56 -8.98 -4.38
C ALA A 65 -13.50 -7.80 -4.75
N ARG A 66 -12.96 -6.57 -4.82
CA ARG A 66 -13.73 -5.36 -5.13
C ARG A 66 -13.85 -5.09 -6.64
N LEU A 67 -12.76 -5.20 -7.38
CA LEU A 67 -12.71 -4.90 -8.81
C LEU A 67 -12.91 -6.11 -9.71
N GLY A 68 -12.82 -7.32 -9.16
CA GLY A 68 -12.78 -8.56 -9.93
C GLY A 68 -11.38 -8.86 -10.45
N GLU A 69 -11.28 -9.89 -11.28
CA GLU A 69 -10.00 -10.25 -11.88
C GLU A 69 -9.59 -9.21 -12.93
N PRO A 70 -8.32 -8.77 -12.91
CA PRO A 70 -7.81 -7.88 -13.94
C PRO A 70 -7.72 -8.58 -15.29
N ALA A 71 -7.85 -7.81 -16.37
CA ALA A 71 -7.69 -8.31 -17.74
C ALA A 71 -6.26 -8.79 -18.02
N PHE A 72 -5.27 -8.21 -17.34
CA PHE A 72 -3.87 -8.59 -17.48
C PHE A 72 -3.12 -8.40 -16.16
N LYS A 73 -2.23 -9.36 -15.84
CA LYS A 73 -1.32 -9.33 -14.69
C LYS A 73 0.11 -9.54 -15.17
N ARG A 74 1.02 -8.69 -14.74
CA ARG A 74 2.45 -8.87 -14.93
C ARG A 74 3.12 -8.91 -13.55
N ALA A 75 3.84 -10.00 -13.28
CA ALA A 75 4.59 -10.19 -12.05
C ALA A 75 6.08 -10.02 -12.29
N GLU A 76 6.73 -9.27 -11.43
CA GLU A 76 8.18 -9.07 -11.33
C GLU A 76 8.62 -9.49 -9.91
N PRO A 77 9.91 -9.71 -9.64
CA PRO A 77 10.35 -10.19 -8.33
C PRO A 77 9.94 -9.30 -7.14
N GLN A 78 9.82 -7.99 -7.34
CA GLN A 78 9.53 -7.01 -6.29
C GLN A 78 8.24 -6.21 -6.54
N ALA A 79 7.56 -6.45 -7.66
CA ALA A 79 6.41 -5.67 -8.08
C ALA A 79 5.40 -6.51 -8.88
N GLN A 80 4.17 -6.05 -8.92
CA GLN A 80 3.18 -6.52 -9.87
C GLN A 80 2.47 -5.33 -10.52
N VAL A 81 2.03 -5.49 -11.75
CA VAL A 81 1.18 -4.53 -12.44
C VAL A 81 -0.08 -5.24 -12.90
N TRP A 82 -1.21 -4.71 -12.52
CA TRP A 82 -2.52 -5.19 -12.94
C TRP A 82 -3.19 -4.16 -13.85
N GLN A 83 -3.80 -4.65 -14.91
CA GLN A 83 -4.52 -3.83 -15.86
C GLN A 83 -6.00 -4.23 -15.87
N TYR A 84 -6.86 -3.22 -15.71
CA TYR A 84 -8.31 -3.33 -15.86
C TYR A 84 -8.76 -2.52 -17.07
N GLY A 85 -9.66 -3.05 -17.87
CA GLY A 85 -10.23 -2.35 -19.02
C GLY A 85 -11.52 -1.64 -18.68
N GLY A 86 -11.58 -0.32 -18.86
CA GLY A 86 -12.79 0.46 -18.99
C GLY A 86 -13.35 0.39 -20.42
N GLU A 87 -14.28 1.27 -20.78
CA GLU A 87 -14.80 1.38 -22.15
C GLU A 87 -13.81 2.15 -23.06
N GLY A 88 -13.34 3.29 -22.58
CA GLY A 88 -12.42 4.16 -23.33
C GLY A 88 -11.03 4.25 -22.72
N CYS A 89 -10.73 3.46 -21.67
CA CYS A 89 -9.49 3.57 -20.93
C CYS A 89 -8.99 2.21 -20.42
N SER A 90 -7.73 2.20 -20.00
CA SER A 90 -7.10 1.13 -19.22
C SER A 90 -6.62 1.71 -17.89
N LEU A 91 -7.02 1.10 -16.80
CA LEU A 91 -6.56 1.41 -15.45
C LEU A 91 -5.42 0.47 -15.08
N PHE A 92 -4.32 1.01 -14.59
CA PHE A 92 -3.15 0.28 -14.14
C PHE A 92 -2.99 0.45 -12.64
N ILE A 93 -2.84 -0.65 -11.91
CA ILE A 93 -2.54 -0.65 -10.49
C ILE A 93 -1.20 -1.32 -10.29
N TYR A 94 -0.29 -0.60 -9.65
CA TYR A 94 1.09 -1.03 -9.38
C TYR A 94 1.20 -1.45 -7.92
N PHE A 95 1.66 -2.66 -7.69
CA PHE A 95 1.93 -3.20 -6.37
C PHE A 95 3.42 -3.34 -6.17
N TYR A 96 3.89 -2.97 -5.00
CA TYR A 96 5.27 -3.17 -4.57
C TYR A 96 5.30 -3.90 -3.24
N LYS A 97 6.40 -4.60 -2.98
CA LYS A 97 6.61 -5.22 -1.67
C LYS A 97 6.82 -4.15 -0.62
N THR A 98 6.11 -4.31 0.49
CA THR A 98 6.33 -3.53 1.71
C THR A 98 7.57 -4.04 2.44
N ASP A 99 8.01 -3.35 3.49
CA ASP A 99 9.11 -3.79 4.35
C ASP A 99 8.82 -5.15 5.01
N ALA A 100 7.56 -5.49 5.21
CA ALA A 100 7.12 -6.80 5.68
C ALA A 100 7.11 -7.89 4.59
N GLY A 101 7.48 -7.56 3.35
CA GLY A 101 7.52 -8.49 2.22
C GLY A 101 6.18 -8.77 1.54
N ALA A 102 5.08 -8.19 2.02
CA ALA A 102 3.76 -8.31 1.41
C ALA A 102 3.58 -7.31 0.25
N LEU A 103 2.81 -7.68 -0.78
CA LEU A 103 2.46 -6.76 -1.87
C LEU A 103 1.35 -5.81 -1.43
N ALA A 104 1.53 -4.53 -1.71
CA ALA A 104 0.51 -3.51 -1.53
C ALA A 104 0.50 -2.55 -2.73
N SER A 105 -0.68 -2.10 -3.11
CA SER A 105 -0.82 -1.11 -4.18
C SER A 105 -0.20 0.21 -3.77
N SER A 106 0.64 0.76 -4.62
CA SER A 106 1.41 1.98 -4.34
C SER A 106 1.13 3.10 -5.33
N PHE A 107 0.61 2.76 -6.50
CA PHE A 107 0.33 3.73 -7.54
C PHE A 107 -0.81 3.27 -8.44
N VAL A 108 -1.62 4.22 -8.89
CA VAL A 108 -2.72 4.01 -9.85
C VAL A 108 -2.55 5.00 -11.00
N ASP A 109 -2.58 4.51 -12.22
CA ASP A 109 -2.50 5.31 -13.45
C ASP A 109 -3.62 4.90 -14.41
N ALA A 110 -3.97 5.78 -15.34
CA ALA A 110 -4.92 5.49 -16.39
C ALA A 110 -4.47 6.02 -17.74
N ARG A 111 -4.77 5.27 -18.77
CA ARG A 111 -4.45 5.60 -20.18
C ARG A 111 -5.68 5.44 -21.04
N LYS A 112 -5.84 6.34 -22.01
CA LYS A 112 -6.87 6.19 -23.04
C LYS A 112 -6.54 5.00 -23.94
N THR A 113 -7.54 4.25 -24.38
CA THR A 113 -7.37 3.12 -25.29
C THR A 113 -6.67 3.52 -26.60
N LEU A 114 -6.91 4.73 -27.08
CA LEU A 114 -6.28 5.28 -28.29
C LEU A 114 -4.94 5.99 -28.02
N GLY A 115 -4.45 5.92 -26.77
CA GLY A 115 -3.20 6.54 -26.34
C GLY A 115 -3.37 7.86 -25.62
N GLY A 116 -2.37 8.21 -24.81
CA GLY A 116 -2.34 9.39 -23.98
C GLY A 116 -2.91 9.17 -22.57
N PRO A 117 -2.73 10.15 -21.69
CA PRO A 117 -3.19 10.06 -20.30
C PRO A 117 -4.71 10.09 -20.22
N ALA A 118 -5.26 9.39 -19.24
CA ALA A 118 -6.66 9.46 -18.83
C ALA A 118 -6.76 9.84 -17.35
N ASP A 119 -7.91 10.31 -16.92
CA ASP A 119 -8.18 10.55 -15.50
C ASP A 119 -8.41 9.22 -14.78
N PRO A 120 -7.61 8.88 -13.73
CA PRO A 120 -7.75 7.61 -13.04
C PRO A 120 -9.10 7.42 -12.33
N ALA A 121 -9.72 8.50 -11.84
CA ALA A 121 -11.01 8.42 -11.17
C ALA A 121 -12.14 8.12 -12.16
N ALA A 122 -12.14 8.79 -13.31
CA ALA A 122 -13.08 8.52 -14.38
C ALA A 122 -12.92 7.10 -14.93
N CYS A 123 -11.69 6.66 -15.17
CA CYS A 123 -11.42 5.30 -15.66
C CYS A 123 -11.82 4.22 -14.63
N LEU A 124 -11.57 4.45 -13.35
CA LEU A 124 -12.01 3.55 -12.29
C LEU A 124 -13.55 3.41 -12.25
N ALA A 125 -14.27 4.51 -12.45
CA ALA A 125 -15.73 4.49 -12.52
C ALA A 125 -16.22 3.61 -13.69
N GLU A 126 -15.58 3.69 -14.86
CA GLU A 126 -15.89 2.83 -16.01
C GLU A 126 -15.61 1.34 -15.71
N VAL A 127 -14.47 1.03 -15.06
CA VAL A 127 -14.11 -0.33 -14.66
C VAL A 127 -15.15 -0.91 -13.70
N VAL A 128 -15.59 -0.13 -12.70
CA VAL A 128 -16.60 -0.54 -11.73
C VAL A 128 -17.96 -0.74 -12.39
N ALA A 129 -18.37 0.17 -13.26
CA ALA A 129 -19.63 0.06 -14.00
C ALA A 129 -19.68 -1.19 -14.87
N LYS A 130 -18.57 -1.55 -15.50
CA LYS A 130 -18.45 -2.74 -16.34
C LYS A 130 -18.56 -4.06 -15.56
N LYS A 131 -18.15 -4.05 -14.27
CA LYS A 131 -18.28 -5.21 -13.37
C LYS A 131 -19.72 -5.40 -12.89
N SER A 132 -20.45 -4.31 -12.66
CA SER A 132 -21.82 -4.37 -12.20
C SER A 132 -22.72 -4.80 -13.36
N PRO A 133 -23.47 -5.93 -13.25
CA PRO A 133 -24.44 -6.28 -14.30
C PRO A 133 -25.48 -5.16 -14.42
N PRO A 134 -26.00 -4.89 -15.63
CA PRO A 134 -27.06 -3.91 -15.79
C PRO A 134 -28.26 -4.36 -14.93
N VAL A 135 -28.77 -3.42 -14.14
CA VAL A 135 -30.00 -3.64 -13.36
C VAL A 135 -31.15 -3.73 -14.39
N SER A 136 -31.64 -4.94 -14.58
CA SER A 136 -32.82 -5.21 -15.43
C SER A 136 -34.09 -4.83 -14.71
#